data_c2152bc4da28040c836cc566b97ac809
#
_entry.id   c2152bc4da28040c836cc566b97ac809
#
_cell.length_a   1.000
_cell.length_b   1.000
_cell.length_c   1.000
_cell.angle_alpha   90.00
_cell.angle_beta   90.00
_cell.angle_gamma   90.00
#
_symmetry.space_group_name_H-M   'P 1'
#
loop_
_entity.id
_entity.type
_entity.pdbx_description
1 polymer ?
#
loop_
_entity_poly.entity_id
_entity_poly.type
_entity_poly.pdbx_seq_one_letter_code
_entity_poly.pdbx_strand_id
1 'polypeptide(L)'
;GRIKIAEAFNKAVAAGELSGSIILGRDHHDVSGTDSPYRETSNIYDGSKFTADMAIHNVIGDSFRGATWVSIHNGGGVGWGEVMNGGFGMLLDGTDEADARLKNMLHYDVNNGIARRSWARNENAQFAIKREMERNENLKVTLANSVDDGLLEGLF
;
A
#
# COMPACT_ATOMS: atom_id res chain seq x y z
N GLY A 1 4.49 12.35 3.75
CA GLY A 1 3.52 13.22 3.14
C GLY A 1 2.08 12.94 3.55
N ARG A 2 1.54 11.74 3.26
CA ARG A 2 0.13 11.39 3.53
C ARG A 2 -0.25 11.49 5.00
N ILE A 3 0.58 11.00 5.90
CA ILE A 3 0.36 11.12 7.36
C ILE A 3 0.21 12.58 7.76
N LYS A 4 1.12 13.45 7.33
CA LYS A 4 1.07 14.88 7.69
C LYS A 4 -0.19 15.58 7.19
N ILE A 5 -0.70 15.21 6.02
CA ILE A 5 -1.95 15.74 5.48
C ILE A 5 -3.13 15.26 6.34
N ALA A 6 -3.17 13.96 6.65
CA ALA A 6 -4.22 13.39 7.49
C ALA A 6 -4.22 13.99 8.92
N GLU A 7 -3.04 14.17 9.53
CA GLU A 7 -2.90 14.86 10.82
C GLU A 7 -3.43 16.30 10.77
N ALA A 8 -3.12 17.04 9.68
CA ALA A 8 -3.61 18.40 9.52
C ALA A 8 -5.14 18.43 9.46
N PHE A 9 -5.75 17.52 8.73
CA PHE A 9 -7.22 17.39 8.69
C PHE A 9 -7.81 17.04 10.05
N ASN A 10 -7.24 16.05 10.74
CA ASN A 10 -7.75 15.65 12.06
C ASN A 10 -7.65 16.80 13.07
N LYS A 11 -6.57 17.56 13.04
CA LYS A 11 -6.37 18.75 13.89
C LYS A 11 -7.37 19.86 13.55
N ALA A 12 -7.64 20.11 12.27
CA ALA A 12 -8.62 21.12 11.84
C ALA A 12 -10.05 20.76 12.29
N VAL A 13 -10.38 19.46 12.28
CA VAL A 13 -11.66 18.98 12.87
C VAL A 13 -11.67 19.18 14.37
N ALA A 14 -10.61 18.80 15.09
CA ALA A 14 -10.50 19.00 16.54
C ALA A 14 -10.58 20.47 16.95
N ALA A 15 -10.03 21.37 16.16
CA ALA A 15 -10.06 22.82 16.39
C ALA A 15 -11.40 23.48 16.03
N GLY A 16 -12.33 22.74 15.42
CA GLY A 16 -13.59 23.30 14.94
C GLY A 16 -13.45 24.19 13.69
N GLU A 17 -12.29 24.17 13.04
CA GLU A 17 -12.06 24.86 11.76
C GLU A 17 -12.86 24.23 10.62
N LEU A 18 -13.16 22.94 10.75
CA LEU A 18 -14.03 22.18 9.89
C LEU A 18 -15.30 21.79 10.64
N SER A 19 -16.44 21.96 10.01
CA SER A 19 -17.75 21.75 10.63
C SER A 19 -18.16 20.29 10.80
N GLY A 20 -17.36 19.34 10.36
CA GLY A 20 -17.63 17.92 10.45
C GLY A 20 -16.40 17.06 10.23
N SER A 21 -16.57 15.78 10.50
CA SER A 21 -15.52 14.77 10.30
C SER A 21 -15.16 14.61 8.82
N ILE A 22 -13.92 14.21 8.56
CA ILE A 22 -13.43 13.92 7.22
C ILE A 22 -13.30 12.42 7.05
N ILE A 23 -13.65 11.94 5.87
CA ILE A 23 -13.37 10.57 5.44
C ILE A 23 -12.22 10.60 4.45
N LEU A 24 -11.15 9.91 4.80
CA LEU A 24 -10.08 9.58 3.86
C LEU A 24 -10.31 8.19 3.31
N GLY A 25 -10.36 8.09 1.99
CA GLY A 25 -10.42 6.82 1.30
C GLY A 25 -9.23 6.67 0.37
N ARG A 26 -8.89 5.46 0.05
CA ARG A 26 -7.99 5.14 -1.03
C ARG A 26 -8.78 4.52 -2.16
N ASP A 27 -8.51 4.98 -3.38
CA ASP A 27 -9.04 4.35 -4.57
C ASP A 27 -8.43 2.94 -4.73
N HIS A 28 -9.26 1.99 -5.10
CA HIS A 28 -9.00 0.56 -5.05
C HIS A 28 -8.11 0.09 -6.21
N HIS A 29 -6.92 0.63 -6.34
CA HIS A 29 -5.94 0.21 -7.34
C HIS A 29 -4.78 -0.61 -6.77
N ASP A 30 -5.01 -1.37 -5.71
CA ASP A 30 -4.07 -2.39 -5.26
C ASP A 30 -4.22 -3.66 -6.07
N VAL A 31 -4.14 -3.48 -7.37
CA VAL A 31 -4.33 -4.54 -8.34
C VAL A 31 -3.14 -5.49 -8.30
N SER A 32 -3.41 -6.76 -8.14
CA SER A 32 -2.45 -7.78 -8.48
C SER A 32 -2.36 -7.86 -10.00
N GLY A 33 -1.38 -7.22 -10.58
CA GLY A 33 -0.79 -7.75 -11.78
C GLY A 33 -0.98 -7.08 -13.12
N THR A 34 -1.89 -6.16 -13.37
CA THR A 34 -2.13 -5.77 -14.77
C THR A 34 -2.12 -4.29 -15.11
N ASP A 35 -2.19 -3.41 -14.16
CA ASP A 35 -2.48 -2.01 -14.46
C ASP A 35 -1.26 -1.09 -14.50
N SER A 36 -0.07 -1.61 -14.20
CA SER A 36 1.13 -0.78 -14.19
C SER A 36 2.39 -1.58 -14.48
N PRO A 37 3.24 -1.11 -15.40
CA PRO A 37 4.53 -1.75 -15.71
C PRO A 37 5.55 -1.66 -14.57
N TYR A 38 5.23 -0.97 -13.48
CA TYR A 38 6.14 -0.77 -12.33
C TYR A 38 5.62 -1.42 -11.05
N ARG A 39 4.62 -2.26 -11.16
CA ARG A 39 4.07 -3.03 -10.05
C ARG A 39 4.84 -4.34 -9.84
N GLU A 40 4.60 -4.98 -8.70
CA GLU A 40 5.29 -6.20 -8.25
C GLU A 40 5.20 -7.38 -9.22
N THR A 41 4.22 -7.38 -10.10
CA THR A 41 4.00 -8.45 -11.08
C THR A 41 4.28 -8.02 -12.52
N SER A 42 4.87 -6.86 -12.72
CA SER A 42 5.10 -6.28 -14.06
C SER A 42 6.04 -7.12 -14.94
N ASN A 43 6.90 -7.91 -14.33
CA ASN A 43 7.85 -8.81 -15.01
C ASN A 43 7.35 -10.26 -15.12
N ILE A 44 6.10 -10.53 -14.80
CA ILE A 44 5.46 -11.84 -14.94
C ILE A 44 4.62 -11.82 -16.21
N TYR A 45 4.89 -12.73 -17.14
CA TYR A 45 4.28 -12.75 -18.48
C TYR A 45 3.24 -13.85 -18.69
N ASP A 46 3.01 -14.65 -17.68
CA ASP A 46 1.99 -15.70 -17.67
C ASP A 46 0.82 -15.38 -16.73
N GLY A 47 -0.14 -16.30 -16.61
CA GLY A 47 -1.32 -16.13 -15.78
C GLY A 47 -1.04 -16.11 -14.27
N SER A 48 0.17 -16.46 -13.82
CA SER A 48 0.50 -16.45 -12.38
C SER A 48 0.57 -15.05 -11.77
N LYS A 49 0.59 -14.01 -12.60
CA LYS A 49 0.45 -12.62 -12.14
C LYS A 49 -0.95 -12.28 -11.60
N PHE A 50 -1.96 -13.05 -11.95
CA PHE A 50 -3.33 -12.86 -11.49
C PHE A 50 -3.54 -13.55 -10.14
N THR A 51 -3.06 -12.92 -9.09
CA THR A 51 -3.15 -13.43 -7.72
C THR A 51 -4.03 -12.53 -6.86
N ALA A 52 -4.81 -13.14 -5.97
CA ALA A 52 -5.62 -12.44 -4.98
C ALA A 52 -4.84 -12.14 -3.69
N ASP A 53 -3.77 -12.85 -3.42
CA ASP A 53 -3.09 -12.87 -2.13
C ASP A 53 -2.61 -11.49 -1.67
N MET A 54 -2.03 -10.71 -2.57
CA MET A 54 -1.54 -9.37 -2.23
C MET A 54 -2.66 -8.41 -1.85
N ALA A 55 -3.78 -8.43 -2.57
CA ALA A 55 -4.93 -7.60 -2.24
C ALA A 55 -5.56 -8.00 -0.90
N ILE A 56 -5.66 -9.28 -0.63
CA ILE A 56 -6.16 -9.83 0.64
C ILE A 56 -5.24 -9.43 1.79
N HIS A 57 -3.93 -9.63 1.67
CA HIS A 57 -2.97 -9.27 2.70
C HIS A 57 -2.96 -7.76 2.97
N ASN A 58 -3.12 -6.94 1.95
CA ASN A 58 -3.20 -5.49 2.10
C ASN A 58 -4.43 -5.09 2.92
N VAL A 59 -5.60 -5.62 2.56
CA VAL A 59 -6.86 -5.36 3.27
C VAL A 59 -6.80 -5.83 4.73
N ILE A 60 -6.23 -7.00 4.98
CA ILE A 60 -5.99 -7.50 6.34
C ILE A 60 -5.07 -6.54 7.09
N GLY A 61 -3.99 -6.12 6.48
CA GLY A 61 -3.03 -5.20 7.10
C GLY A 61 -3.62 -3.84 7.44
N ASP A 62 -4.46 -3.28 6.58
CA ASP A 62 -5.20 -2.03 6.83
C ASP A 62 -6.21 -2.19 7.96
N SER A 63 -6.94 -3.31 7.96
CA SER A 63 -7.93 -3.65 8.99
C SER A 63 -7.30 -3.74 10.38
N PHE A 64 -6.18 -4.46 10.51
CA PHE A 64 -5.45 -4.59 11.78
C PHE A 64 -4.90 -3.27 12.31
N ARG A 65 -4.71 -2.27 11.45
CA ARG A 65 -4.11 -0.99 11.83
C ARG A 65 -5.10 0.14 12.00
N GLY A 66 -6.38 -0.19 12.02
CA GLY A 66 -7.42 0.76 12.43
C GLY A 66 -8.09 1.50 11.29
N ALA A 67 -8.11 0.94 10.08
CA ALA A 67 -9.05 1.41 9.07
C ALA A 67 -10.48 1.36 9.60
N THR A 68 -11.28 2.38 9.31
CA THR A 68 -12.68 2.44 9.76
C THR A 68 -13.51 1.40 9.01
N TRP A 69 -13.21 1.19 7.75
CA TRP A 69 -13.73 0.09 6.95
C TRP A 69 -12.67 -0.34 5.93
N VAL A 70 -12.81 -1.55 5.46
CA VAL A 70 -12.04 -2.10 4.35
C VAL A 70 -12.99 -2.72 3.34
N SER A 71 -12.54 -2.81 2.11
CA SER A 71 -13.26 -3.52 1.07
C SER A 71 -12.30 -4.35 0.24
N ILE A 72 -12.81 -5.44 -0.30
CA ILE A 72 -12.14 -6.29 -1.27
C ILE A 72 -13.14 -6.69 -2.34
N HIS A 73 -12.75 -6.57 -3.58
CA HIS A 73 -13.58 -6.97 -4.72
C HIS A 73 -12.71 -7.29 -5.93
N ASN A 74 -13.25 -8.00 -6.88
CA ASN A 74 -12.56 -8.25 -8.14
C ASN A 74 -12.94 -7.21 -9.20
N GLY A 75 -12.05 -7.04 -10.17
CA GLY A 75 -12.19 -6.08 -11.25
C GLY A 75 -11.69 -4.68 -10.92
N GLY A 76 -11.54 -3.86 -11.94
CA GLY A 76 -10.95 -2.52 -11.87
C GLY A 76 -11.92 -1.42 -11.42
N GLY A 77 -12.60 -1.57 -10.29
CA GLY A 77 -13.53 -0.57 -9.73
C GLY A 77 -15.00 -0.83 -10.04
N VAL A 78 -15.32 -1.57 -11.08
CA VAL A 78 -16.70 -1.93 -11.46
C VAL A 78 -17.11 -3.35 -11.08
N GLY A 79 -16.22 -4.11 -10.45
CA GLY A 79 -16.47 -5.47 -10.01
C GLY A 79 -16.36 -6.55 -11.10
N TRP A 80 -15.74 -6.22 -12.22
CA TRP A 80 -15.52 -7.13 -13.34
C TRP A 80 -14.03 -7.39 -13.57
N GLY A 81 -13.69 -8.59 -13.96
CA GLY A 81 -12.35 -8.94 -14.42
C GLY A 81 -11.62 -9.92 -13.52
N GLU A 82 -10.37 -10.17 -13.86
CA GLU A 82 -9.53 -11.21 -13.27
C GLU A 82 -8.74 -10.75 -12.04
N VAL A 83 -8.73 -9.44 -11.78
CA VAL A 83 -7.90 -8.85 -10.74
C VAL A 83 -8.70 -8.58 -9.47
N MET A 84 -8.03 -8.75 -8.33
CA MET A 84 -8.57 -8.39 -7.03
C MET A 84 -8.08 -7.00 -6.64
N ASN A 85 -8.98 -6.20 -6.09
CA ASN A 85 -8.70 -4.88 -5.54
C ASN A 85 -9.00 -4.86 -4.05
N GLY A 86 -8.20 -4.12 -3.30
CA GLY A 86 -8.45 -3.83 -1.90
C GLY A 86 -8.45 -2.33 -1.66
N GLY A 87 -9.17 -1.89 -0.66
CA GLY A 87 -9.21 -0.49 -0.28
C GLY A 87 -9.65 -0.31 1.16
N PHE A 88 -9.51 0.91 1.63
CA PHE A 88 -9.89 1.30 2.98
C PHE A 88 -10.58 2.67 3.00
N GLY A 89 -11.32 2.92 4.06
CA GLY A 89 -11.73 4.23 4.48
C GLY A 89 -11.37 4.48 5.94
N MET A 90 -11.10 5.74 6.26
CA MET A 90 -10.70 6.19 7.57
C MET A 90 -11.47 7.44 7.95
N LEU A 91 -12.16 7.40 9.07
CA LEU A 91 -12.82 8.56 9.67
C LEU A 91 -11.83 9.35 10.51
N LEU A 92 -11.74 10.65 10.24
CA LEU A 92 -11.02 11.64 11.02
C LEU A 92 -12.05 12.53 11.71
N ASP A 93 -12.25 12.32 13.00
CA ASP A 93 -13.28 12.98 13.81
C ASP A 93 -12.70 13.98 14.82
N GLY A 94 -11.41 14.26 14.73
CA GLY A 94 -10.70 15.18 15.63
C GLY A 94 -10.20 14.55 16.91
N THR A 95 -10.42 13.26 17.13
CA THR A 95 -9.99 12.57 18.36
C THR A 95 -8.51 12.14 18.31
N ASP A 96 -7.91 11.96 19.49
CA ASP A 96 -6.58 11.37 19.63
C ASP A 96 -6.54 9.93 19.13
N GLU A 97 -7.65 9.21 19.24
CA GLU A 97 -7.77 7.85 18.71
C GLU A 97 -7.70 7.84 17.19
N ALA A 98 -8.39 8.76 16.52
CA ALA A 98 -8.28 8.91 15.07
C ALA A 98 -6.84 9.28 14.65
N ASP A 99 -6.15 10.13 15.42
CA ASP A 99 -4.76 10.50 15.18
C ASP A 99 -3.81 9.30 15.31
N ALA A 100 -3.98 8.47 16.32
CA ALA A 100 -3.20 7.25 16.48
C ALA A 100 -3.44 6.24 15.35
N ARG A 101 -4.69 6.04 14.96
CA ARG A 101 -5.08 5.13 13.87
C ARG A 101 -4.51 5.60 12.52
N LEU A 102 -4.66 6.89 12.19
CA LEU A 102 -4.17 7.41 10.91
C LEU A 102 -2.65 7.24 10.76
N LYS A 103 -1.89 7.46 11.83
CA LYS A 103 -0.44 7.28 11.82
C LYS A 103 -0.04 5.83 11.57
N ASN A 104 -0.64 4.92 12.31
CA ASN A 104 -0.34 3.50 12.22
C ASN A 104 -0.73 2.93 10.84
N MET A 105 -1.95 3.19 10.40
CA MET A 105 -2.48 2.63 9.17
C MET A 105 -1.81 3.21 7.93
N LEU A 106 -1.64 4.54 7.84
CA LEU A 106 -1.01 5.16 6.69
C LEU A 106 0.49 4.88 6.60
N HIS A 107 1.17 4.67 7.74
CA HIS A 107 2.56 4.20 7.73
C HIS A 107 2.66 2.83 7.06
N TYR A 108 1.79 1.90 7.44
CA TYR A 108 1.73 0.58 6.82
C TYR A 108 1.37 0.67 5.33
N ASP A 109 0.28 1.33 4.99
CA ASP A 109 -0.22 1.40 3.61
C ASP A 109 0.83 1.96 2.63
N VAL A 110 1.50 3.05 3.02
CA VAL A 110 2.54 3.66 2.20
C VAL A 110 3.75 2.73 2.04
N ASN A 111 4.25 2.18 3.14
CA ASN A 111 5.46 1.34 3.10
C ASN A 111 5.20 -0.02 2.45
N ASN A 112 4.02 -0.59 2.62
CA ASN A 112 3.60 -1.79 1.90
C ASN A 112 3.63 -1.57 0.38
N GLY A 113 3.07 -0.47 -0.11
CA GLY A 113 3.12 -0.12 -1.53
C GLY A 113 4.54 0.10 -2.05
N ILE A 114 5.41 0.75 -1.26
CA ILE A 114 6.82 0.97 -1.61
C ILE A 114 7.58 -0.35 -1.62
N ALA A 115 7.37 -1.22 -0.62
CA ALA A 115 8.01 -2.53 -0.54
C ALA A 115 7.69 -3.38 -1.78
N ARG A 116 6.42 -3.45 -2.16
CA ARG A 116 6.01 -4.21 -3.36
C ARG A 116 6.67 -3.68 -4.62
N ARG A 117 6.75 -2.36 -4.80
CA ARG A 117 7.47 -1.77 -5.95
C ARG A 117 8.98 -2.03 -5.89
N SER A 118 9.54 -2.12 -4.70
CA SER A 118 10.96 -2.49 -4.55
C SER A 118 11.22 -3.93 -4.98
N TRP A 119 10.27 -4.84 -4.74
CA TRP A 119 10.34 -6.22 -5.23
C TRP A 119 10.22 -6.32 -6.75
N ALA A 120 9.48 -5.40 -7.38
CA ALA A 120 9.48 -5.24 -8.84
C ALA A 120 10.77 -4.57 -9.39
N ARG A 121 11.79 -4.40 -8.56
CA ARG A 121 13.10 -3.82 -8.90
C ARG A 121 13.07 -2.35 -9.32
N ASN A 122 12.03 -1.60 -8.92
CA ASN A 122 12.02 -0.15 -9.11
C ASN A 122 13.08 0.49 -8.19
N GLU A 123 14.08 1.14 -8.78
CA GLU A 123 15.24 1.69 -8.06
C GLU A 123 14.84 2.75 -7.04
N ASN A 124 13.92 3.64 -7.38
CA ASN A 124 13.44 4.67 -6.47
C ASN A 124 12.70 4.07 -5.27
N ALA A 125 11.95 2.99 -5.49
CA ALA A 125 11.27 2.27 -4.41
C ALA A 125 12.27 1.52 -3.52
N GLN A 126 13.31 0.92 -4.10
CA GLN A 126 14.40 0.30 -3.34
C GLN A 126 15.14 1.31 -2.47
N PHE A 127 15.45 2.48 -3.03
CA PHE A 127 16.05 3.58 -2.27
C PHE A 127 15.13 4.04 -1.14
N ALA A 128 13.85 4.26 -1.43
CA ALA A 128 12.89 4.75 -0.44
C ALA A 128 12.67 3.79 0.73
N ILE A 129 12.55 2.48 0.44
CA ILE A 129 12.32 1.48 1.49
C ILE A 129 13.57 1.24 2.34
N LYS A 130 14.77 1.24 1.75
CA LYS A 130 16.03 1.17 2.49
C LYS A 130 16.16 2.33 3.48
N ARG A 131 15.95 3.54 3.00
CA ARG A 131 15.97 4.75 3.82
C ARG A 131 14.96 4.71 4.96
N GLU A 132 13.77 4.16 4.71
CA GLU A 132 12.74 4.06 5.75
C GLU A 132 13.09 3.00 6.80
N MET A 133 13.68 1.87 6.40
CA MET A 133 14.21 0.88 7.34
C MET A 133 15.33 1.43 8.23
N GLU A 134 16.17 2.33 7.71
CA GLU A 134 17.20 3.02 8.50
C GLU A 134 16.60 3.97 9.54
N ARG A 135 15.44 4.58 9.24
CA ARG A 135 14.74 5.53 10.11
C ARG A 135 13.83 4.90 11.13
N ASN A 136 13.36 3.70 10.84
CA ASN A 136 12.41 2.98 11.67
C ASN A 136 12.86 1.52 11.83
N GLU A 137 13.43 1.24 12.99
CA GLU A 137 13.94 -0.10 13.33
C GLU A 137 12.88 -1.20 13.34
N ASN A 138 11.61 -0.83 13.49
CA ASN A 138 10.48 -1.74 13.46
C ASN A 138 10.04 -2.12 12.05
N LEU A 139 10.51 -1.39 11.01
CA LEU A 139 10.25 -1.75 9.63
C LEU A 139 11.33 -2.70 9.12
N LYS A 140 10.92 -3.91 8.79
CA LYS A 140 11.79 -4.93 8.21
C LYS A 140 11.21 -5.40 6.88
N VAL A 141 11.94 -5.20 5.82
CA VAL A 141 11.55 -5.60 4.46
C VAL A 141 12.70 -6.38 3.84
N THR A 142 12.41 -7.60 3.40
CA THR A 142 13.36 -8.38 2.59
C THR A 142 13.40 -7.79 1.18
N LEU A 143 14.56 -7.37 0.75
CA LEU A 143 14.74 -6.79 -0.59
C LEU A 143 15.04 -7.85 -1.61
N ALA A 144 14.65 -7.59 -2.86
CA ALA A 144 15.01 -8.45 -3.98
C ALA A 144 16.53 -8.40 -4.20
N ASN A 145 17.14 -9.57 -4.35
CA ASN A 145 18.54 -9.68 -4.76
C ASN A 145 18.65 -9.48 -6.27
N SER A 146 19.67 -8.77 -6.70
CA SER A 146 20.07 -8.75 -8.10
C SER A 146 20.85 -10.01 -8.42
N VAL A 147 20.47 -10.67 -9.49
CA VAL A 147 21.20 -11.82 -10.07
C VAL A 147 21.81 -11.33 -11.37
N ASP A 148 23.02 -11.77 -11.67
CA ASP A 148 23.63 -11.53 -12.97
C ASP A 148 22.78 -12.20 -14.06
N ASP A 149 22.35 -11.43 -15.04
CA ASP A 149 21.51 -11.93 -16.13
C ASP A 149 22.21 -13.04 -16.93
N GLY A 150 23.53 -13.04 -16.97
CA GLY A 150 24.35 -14.09 -17.58
C GLY A 150 24.46 -15.39 -16.76
N LEU A 151 23.96 -15.42 -15.52
CA LEU A 151 24.12 -16.60 -14.65
C LEU A 151 23.53 -17.90 -15.25
N LEU A 152 22.47 -17.76 -16.04
CA LEU A 152 21.78 -18.89 -16.68
C LEU A 152 22.25 -19.14 -18.12
N GLU A 153 23.12 -18.27 -18.67
CA GLU A 153 23.67 -18.47 -20.01
C GLU A 153 24.57 -19.72 -20.01
N GLY A 154 24.20 -20.70 -20.81
CA GLY A 154 24.91 -21.97 -20.93
C GLY A 154 24.45 -23.10 -19.99
N LEU A 155 23.37 -22.90 -19.27
CA LEU A 155 22.73 -23.97 -18.48
C LEU A 155 21.65 -24.73 -19.26
N PHE A 156 21.23 -24.19 -20.42
CA PHE A 156 20.20 -24.75 -21.30
C PHE A 156 20.68 -24.77 -22.76
#